data_da25945b4a72c6fb81807a0c58565dd8
#
_entry.id   da25945b4a72c6fb81807a0c58565dd8
#
_cell.length_a   1.000
_cell.length_b   1.000
_cell.length_c   1.000
_cell.angle_alpha   90.00
_cell.angle_beta   90.00
_cell.angle_gamma   90.00
#
_symmetry.space_group_name_H-M   'P 1'
#
loop_
_entity.id
_entity.type
_entity.pdbx_description
1 polymer ?
#
loop_
_entity_poly.entity_id
_entity_poly.type
_entity_poly.pdbx_seq_one_letter_code
_entity_poly.pdbx_strand_id
1 'polypeptide(L)'
;MGLRRIHTDKEPALHKVCKTVTSFDWRLRKLLDDMRDTLIDSNGVGLAAPQVGILKRVVLVDTGDEILELINPELLETSGEQTGIEGCLSVPGKYGIVTRPMIAKVRAQDRDGNWYEAEGEELIARCFCHELDHLDGIVYTEKMERFLTDEELEEL
;
A
#
# COMPACT_ATOMS: atom_id res chain seq x y z
N MET A 1 -15.00 -16.71 -3.21
CA MET A 1 -13.61 -16.39 -2.85
C MET A 1 -13.10 -15.32 -3.78
N GLY A 2 -12.68 -14.19 -3.21
CA GLY A 2 -12.25 -13.04 -3.98
C GLY A 2 -10.74 -12.88 -4.09
N LEU A 3 -9.97 -13.98 -4.08
CA LEU A 3 -8.52 -13.86 -4.18
C LEU A 3 -8.08 -13.44 -5.57
N ARG A 4 -7.18 -12.47 -5.63
CA ARG A 4 -6.57 -12.00 -6.87
C ARG A 4 -5.08 -12.27 -6.84
N ARG A 5 -4.49 -12.50 -8.00
CA ARG A 5 -3.04 -12.71 -8.13
C ARG A 5 -2.29 -11.41 -7.83
N ILE A 6 -1.28 -11.50 -6.98
CA ILE A 6 -0.40 -10.37 -6.69
C ILE A 6 0.68 -10.30 -7.77
N HIS A 7 0.75 -9.17 -8.46
CA HIS A 7 1.74 -8.89 -9.48
C HIS A 7 3.08 -8.56 -8.83
N THR A 8 4.17 -8.88 -9.51
CA THR A 8 5.51 -8.58 -9.02
C THR A 8 6.03 -7.26 -9.60
N ASP A 9 7.11 -6.75 -9.02
CA ASP A 9 7.76 -5.51 -9.45
C ASP A 9 8.32 -5.57 -10.87
N LYS A 10 8.42 -6.76 -11.47
CA LYS A 10 8.83 -6.95 -12.86
C LYS A 10 7.71 -6.74 -13.84
N GLU A 11 6.46 -6.69 -13.36
CA GLU A 11 5.29 -6.51 -14.20
C GLU A 11 4.97 -5.04 -14.40
N PRO A 12 4.57 -4.62 -15.62
CA PRO A 12 4.36 -3.21 -15.97
C PRO A 12 3.37 -2.47 -15.06
N ALA A 13 2.35 -3.15 -14.55
CA ALA A 13 1.32 -2.53 -13.71
C ALA A 13 1.91 -1.80 -12.49
N LEU A 14 3.02 -2.30 -11.93
CA LEU A 14 3.65 -1.72 -10.74
C LEU A 14 4.38 -0.41 -11.01
N HIS A 15 4.54 -0.03 -12.26
CA HIS A 15 5.33 1.13 -12.66
C HIS A 15 4.51 2.19 -13.41
N LYS A 16 3.19 2.12 -13.28
CA LYS A 16 2.28 3.05 -13.94
C LYS A 16 1.52 3.89 -12.92
N VAL A 17 1.21 5.13 -13.31
CA VAL A 17 0.39 6.02 -12.50
C VAL A 17 -1.07 5.56 -12.61
N CYS A 18 -1.71 5.38 -11.47
CA CYS A 18 -3.10 4.94 -11.40
C CYS A 18 -4.07 6.08 -11.63
N LYS A 19 -5.26 5.74 -12.13
CA LYS A 19 -6.32 6.69 -12.44
C LYS A 19 -7.21 6.96 -11.24
N THR A 20 -7.68 8.19 -11.14
CA THR A 20 -8.67 8.59 -10.14
C THR A 20 -9.95 7.76 -10.31
N VAL A 21 -10.50 7.31 -9.20
CA VAL A 21 -11.80 6.62 -9.19
C VAL A 21 -12.90 7.68 -9.28
N THR A 22 -13.79 7.52 -10.26
CA THR A 22 -14.89 8.45 -10.49
C THR A 22 -16.26 7.80 -10.32
N SER A 23 -16.32 6.47 -10.29
CA SER A 23 -17.57 5.73 -10.11
C SER A 23 -17.49 4.86 -8.87
N PHE A 24 -18.40 5.10 -7.93
CA PHE A 24 -18.49 4.36 -6.67
C PHE A 24 -19.64 3.37 -6.78
N ASP A 25 -19.42 2.32 -7.59
CA ASP A 25 -20.43 1.35 -7.99
C ASP A 25 -20.08 -0.07 -7.50
N TRP A 26 -20.82 -1.06 -8.00
CA TRP A 26 -20.63 -2.45 -7.60
C TRP A 26 -19.24 -3.00 -8.00
N ARG A 27 -18.64 -2.45 -9.08
CA ARG A 27 -17.31 -2.89 -9.51
C ARG A 27 -16.24 -2.47 -8.50
N LEU A 28 -16.36 -1.26 -7.96
CA LEU A 28 -15.48 -0.79 -6.90
C LEU A 28 -15.66 -1.62 -5.64
N ARG A 29 -16.90 -1.91 -5.26
CA ARG A 29 -17.18 -2.75 -4.09
C ARG A 29 -16.60 -4.14 -4.23
N LYS A 30 -16.73 -4.74 -5.41
CA LYS A 30 -16.13 -6.04 -5.68
C LYS A 30 -14.60 -6.00 -5.59
N LEU A 31 -13.98 -4.96 -6.16
CA LEU A 31 -12.54 -4.78 -6.07
C LEU A 31 -12.08 -4.67 -4.62
N LEU A 32 -12.76 -3.86 -3.81
CA LEU A 32 -12.45 -3.68 -2.39
C LEU A 32 -12.58 -5.00 -1.62
N ASP A 33 -13.64 -5.73 -1.86
CA ASP A 33 -13.87 -7.02 -1.20
C ASP A 33 -12.79 -8.05 -1.59
N ASP A 34 -12.43 -8.10 -2.88
CA ASP A 34 -11.39 -8.99 -3.38
C ASP A 34 -10.01 -8.61 -2.83
N MET A 35 -9.72 -7.31 -2.77
CA MET A 35 -8.46 -6.83 -2.20
C MET A 35 -8.36 -7.16 -0.71
N ARG A 36 -9.46 -7.04 0.01
CA ARG A 36 -9.52 -7.40 1.44
C ARG A 36 -9.21 -8.89 1.63
N ASP A 37 -9.85 -9.76 0.86
CA ASP A 37 -9.60 -11.20 0.92
C ASP A 37 -8.14 -11.52 0.60
N THR A 38 -7.59 -10.87 -0.43
CA THR A 38 -6.21 -11.05 -0.85
C THR A 38 -5.22 -10.58 0.22
N LEU A 39 -5.49 -9.42 0.83
CA LEU A 39 -4.66 -8.88 1.91
C LEU A 39 -4.62 -9.82 3.11
N ILE A 40 -5.78 -10.29 3.54
CA ILE A 40 -5.89 -11.22 4.67
C ILE A 40 -5.16 -12.53 4.37
N ASP A 41 -5.37 -13.10 3.19
CA ASP A 41 -4.73 -14.35 2.78
C ASP A 41 -3.20 -14.23 2.75
N SER A 42 -2.68 -13.08 2.33
CA SER A 42 -1.24 -12.86 2.20
C SER A 42 -0.56 -12.39 3.49
N ASN A 43 -1.31 -12.11 4.55
CA ASN A 43 -0.82 -11.57 5.82
C ASN A 43 -0.07 -10.24 5.67
N GLY A 44 -0.41 -9.46 4.65
CA GLY A 44 0.20 -8.14 4.46
C GLY A 44 -0.39 -7.08 5.37
N VAL A 45 0.30 -5.95 5.48
CA VAL A 45 -0.18 -4.78 6.22
C VAL A 45 -0.98 -3.87 5.30
N GLY A 46 -0.62 -3.81 4.03
CA GLY A 46 -1.30 -2.99 3.04
C GLY A 46 -1.27 -3.62 1.65
N LEU A 47 -2.16 -3.13 0.80
CA LEU A 47 -2.27 -3.59 -0.57
C LEU A 47 -2.83 -2.45 -1.42
N ALA A 48 -2.20 -2.20 -2.57
CA ALA A 48 -2.67 -1.21 -3.54
C ALA A 48 -3.21 -1.91 -4.79
N ALA A 49 -4.21 -1.32 -5.42
CA ALA A 49 -4.87 -1.92 -6.58
C ALA A 49 -3.93 -2.31 -7.72
N PRO A 50 -2.88 -1.53 -8.06
CA PRO A 50 -1.95 -1.97 -9.11
C PRO A 50 -1.24 -3.30 -8.78
N GLN A 51 -1.12 -3.66 -7.51
CA GLN A 51 -0.54 -4.95 -7.13
C GLN A 51 -1.42 -6.14 -7.54
N VAL A 52 -2.68 -5.90 -7.81
CA VAL A 52 -3.59 -6.91 -8.38
C VAL A 52 -3.96 -6.60 -9.83
N GLY A 53 -3.17 -5.73 -10.48
CA GLY A 53 -3.30 -5.44 -11.90
C GLY A 53 -4.36 -4.40 -12.26
N ILE A 54 -4.92 -3.72 -11.28
CA ILE A 54 -5.96 -2.70 -11.49
C ILE A 54 -5.36 -1.30 -11.27
N LEU A 55 -5.31 -0.52 -12.34
CA LEU A 55 -4.65 0.80 -12.31
C LEU A 55 -5.61 1.90 -11.83
N LYS A 56 -6.12 1.73 -10.63
CA LYS A 56 -7.01 2.69 -9.96
C LYS A 56 -6.43 3.08 -8.60
N ARG A 57 -6.73 4.29 -8.18
CA ARG A 57 -6.21 4.85 -6.92
C ARG A 57 -7.01 4.31 -5.72
N VAL A 58 -6.75 3.05 -5.41
CA VAL A 58 -7.40 2.32 -4.31
C VAL A 58 -6.33 1.61 -3.49
N VAL A 59 -6.39 1.78 -2.18
CA VAL A 59 -5.44 1.21 -1.23
C VAL A 59 -6.18 0.65 -0.03
N LEU A 60 -5.72 -0.47 0.51
CA LEU A 60 -6.16 -0.98 1.81
C LEU A 60 -4.98 -0.95 2.78
N VAL A 61 -5.26 -0.59 4.02
CA VAL A 61 -4.28 -0.60 5.11
C VAL A 61 -4.90 -1.23 6.34
N ASP A 62 -4.25 -2.28 6.86
CA ASP A 62 -4.65 -2.93 8.10
C ASP A 62 -3.96 -2.22 9.27
N THR A 63 -4.75 -1.55 10.11
CA THR A 63 -4.23 -0.83 11.28
C THR A 63 -4.06 -1.71 12.50
N GLY A 64 -4.50 -2.97 12.42
CA GLY A 64 -4.56 -3.88 13.56
C GLY A 64 -5.95 -3.89 14.20
N ASP A 65 -6.68 -2.79 14.14
CA ASP A 65 -8.05 -2.68 14.64
C ASP A 65 -9.08 -2.84 13.53
N GLU A 66 -8.73 -2.37 12.34
CA GLU A 66 -9.61 -2.42 11.16
C GLU A 66 -8.78 -2.34 9.89
N ILE A 67 -9.40 -2.68 8.78
CA ILE A 67 -8.81 -2.47 7.46
C ILE A 67 -9.43 -1.20 6.88
N LEU A 68 -8.61 -0.17 6.71
CA LEU A 68 -9.03 1.08 6.10
C LEU A 68 -9.10 0.92 4.59
N GLU A 69 -10.19 1.41 4.00
CA GLU A 69 -10.34 1.50 2.54
C GLU A 69 -10.07 2.95 2.15
N LEU A 70 -9.03 3.17 1.36
CA LEU A 70 -8.58 4.50 0.96
C LEU A 70 -8.72 4.64 -0.54
N ILE A 71 -9.78 5.32 -0.99
CA ILE A 71 -10.01 5.58 -2.41
C ILE A 71 -9.63 7.02 -2.70
N ASN A 72 -8.87 7.23 -3.77
CA ASN A 72 -8.32 8.53 -4.14
C ASN A 72 -7.56 9.18 -2.98
N PRO A 73 -6.66 8.44 -2.31
CA PRO A 73 -5.98 8.97 -1.12
C PRO A 73 -5.01 10.09 -1.45
N GLU A 74 -4.90 11.04 -0.52
CA GLU A 74 -3.96 12.15 -0.59
C GLU A 74 -3.19 12.25 0.73
N LEU A 75 -1.89 12.47 0.65
CA LEU A 75 -1.06 12.71 1.82
C LEU A 75 -1.20 14.17 2.21
N LEU A 76 -1.71 14.44 3.42
CA LEU A 76 -1.95 15.81 3.90
C LEU A 76 -0.77 16.38 4.66
N GLU A 77 -0.26 15.64 5.64
CA GLU A 77 0.80 16.07 6.53
C GLU A 77 1.71 14.92 6.88
N THR A 78 2.97 15.21 7.05
CA THR A 78 3.96 14.26 7.58
C THR A 78 4.83 14.97 8.60
N SER A 79 5.33 14.23 9.58
CA SER A 79 6.30 14.74 10.53
C SER A 79 7.25 13.66 10.98
N GLY A 80 8.45 14.09 11.35
CA GLY A 80 9.52 13.20 11.81
C GLY A 80 10.00 12.25 10.72
N GLU A 81 10.92 11.40 11.10
CA GLU A 81 11.49 10.38 10.22
C GLU A 81 11.72 9.09 10.98
N GLN A 82 11.59 7.99 10.27
CA GLN A 82 11.98 6.67 10.77
C GLN A 82 12.72 5.94 9.65
N THR A 83 13.77 5.24 10.02
CA THR A 83 14.51 4.40 9.08
C THR A 83 14.38 2.96 9.55
N GLY A 84 13.96 2.09 8.67
CA GLY A 84 13.74 0.71 9.06
C GLY A 84 13.56 -0.22 7.87
N ILE A 85 13.27 -1.46 8.20
CA ILE A 85 13.12 -2.53 7.22
C ILE A 85 11.72 -2.46 6.60
N GLU A 86 11.67 -2.51 5.28
CA GLU A 86 10.43 -2.52 4.53
C GLU A 86 10.43 -3.66 3.52
N GLY A 87 9.30 -4.33 3.39
CA GLY A 87 9.09 -5.35 2.39
C GLY A 87 7.82 -5.06 1.60
N CYS A 88 7.59 -5.83 0.56
CA CYS A 88 6.40 -5.67 -0.28
C CYS A 88 5.97 -7.03 -0.83
N LEU A 89 4.66 -7.26 -0.87
CA LEU A 89 4.11 -8.49 -1.44
C LEU A 89 4.49 -8.66 -2.92
N SER A 90 4.77 -7.54 -3.61
CA SER A 90 5.19 -7.55 -5.01
C SER A 90 6.69 -7.73 -5.20
N VAL A 91 7.48 -7.77 -4.13
CA VAL A 91 8.91 -8.03 -4.13
C VAL A 91 9.20 -9.15 -3.16
N PRO A 92 8.78 -10.38 -3.46
CA PRO A 92 8.84 -11.48 -2.51
C PRO A 92 10.27 -11.88 -2.15
N GLY A 93 10.48 -12.23 -0.90
CA GLY A 93 11.75 -12.75 -0.40
C GLY A 93 12.84 -11.70 -0.19
N LYS A 94 12.54 -10.43 -0.41
CA LYS A 94 13.52 -9.34 -0.26
C LYS A 94 13.00 -8.27 0.69
N TYR A 95 13.93 -7.58 1.35
CA TYR A 95 13.62 -6.49 2.24
C TYR A 95 14.68 -5.40 2.05
N GLY A 96 14.27 -4.15 2.20
CA GLY A 96 15.17 -3.00 2.03
C GLY A 96 15.10 -2.07 3.23
N ILE A 97 16.09 -1.20 3.33
CA ILE A 97 16.12 -0.17 4.36
C ILE A 97 15.58 1.12 3.74
N VAL A 98 14.49 1.61 4.30
CA VAL A 98 13.78 2.78 3.76
C VAL A 98 13.53 3.80 4.87
N THR A 99 13.75 5.08 4.56
CA THR A 99 13.41 6.18 5.44
C THR A 99 12.02 6.71 5.04
N ARG A 100 11.13 6.79 6.01
CA ARG A 100 9.76 7.25 5.85
C ARG A 100 9.42 8.25 6.95
N PRO A 101 8.35 9.05 6.79
CA PRO A 101 7.84 9.85 7.90
C PRO A 101 7.48 8.98 9.11
N MET A 102 7.66 9.53 10.31
CA MET A 102 7.25 8.85 11.54
C MET A 102 5.73 8.94 11.73
N ILE A 103 5.14 10.07 11.35
CA ILE A 103 3.70 10.32 11.43
C ILE A 103 3.22 10.76 10.04
N ALA A 104 2.09 10.21 9.60
CA ALA A 104 1.49 10.58 8.33
C ALA A 104 -0.03 10.70 8.49
N LYS A 105 -0.58 11.75 7.90
CA LYS A 105 -2.02 12.00 7.86
C LYS A 105 -2.47 11.98 6.41
N VAL A 106 -3.52 11.24 6.14
CA VAL A 106 -4.09 11.09 4.80
C VAL A 106 -5.55 11.47 4.80
N ARG A 107 -6.06 11.90 3.65
CA ARG A 107 -7.50 11.98 3.41
C ARG A 107 -7.83 11.06 2.25
N ALA A 108 -9.01 10.48 2.28
CA ALA A 108 -9.43 9.56 1.22
C ALA A 108 -10.94 9.50 1.19
N GLN A 109 -11.48 8.87 0.15
CA GLN A 109 -12.91 8.57 0.07
C GLN A 109 -13.14 7.13 0.51
N ASP A 110 -14.27 6.88 1.16
CA ASP A 110 -14.70 5.52 1.47
C ASP A 110 -15.43 4.91 0.25
N ARG A 111 -15.94 3.68 0.39
CA ARG A 111 -16.60 2.99 -0.73
C ARG A 111 -17.91 3.66 -1.20
N ASP A 112 -18.43 4.58 -0.41
CA ASP A 112 -19.63 5.35 -0.76
C ASP A 112 -19.29 6.74 -1.31
N GLY A 113 -17.99 7.05 -1.44
CA GLY A 113 -17.52 8.31 -1.98
C GLY A 113 -17.38 9.44 -0.97
N ASN A 114 -17.59 9.16 0.32
CA ASN A 114 -17.49 10.18 1.37
C ASN A 114 -16.04 10.38 1.79
N TRP A 115 -15.62 11.64 1.93
CA TRP A 115 -14.27 11.97 2.36
C TRP A 115 -14.09 11.79 3.87
N TYR A 116 -12.95 11.28 4.26
CA TYR A 116 -12.55 11.16 5.66
C TYR A 116 -11.03 11.29 5.77
N GLU A 117 -10.55 11.45 7.00
CA GLU A 117 -9.12 11.56 7.30
C GLU A 117 -8.70 10.43 8.23
N ALA A 118 -7.46 10.00 8.07
CA ALA A 118 -6.85 9.00 8.95
C ALA A 118 -5.41 9.40 9.22
N GLU A 119 -4.95 9.16 10.44
CA GLU A 119 -3.60 9.44 10.86
C GLU A 119 -2.98 8.18 11.43
N GLY A 120 -1.71 7.96 11.15
CA GLY A 120 -0.97 6.84 11.68
C GLY A 120 0.46 7.22 11.99
N GLU A 121 1.08 6.44 12.87
CA GLU A 121 2.48 6.61 13.23
C GLU A 121 3.22 5.28 13.09
N GLU A 122 4.53 5.33 13.05
CA GLU A 122 5.40 4.16 12.94
C GLU A 122 5.03 3.28 11.74
N LEU A 123 4.66 2.03 11.96
CA LEU A 123 4.34 1.08 10.88
C LEU A 123 3.18 1.58 9.98
N ILE A 124 2.16 2.18 10.57
CA ILE A 124 1.01 2.65 9.80
C ILE A 124 1.38 3.85 8.92
N ALA A 125 2.18 4.78 9.43
CA ALA A 125 2.70 5.89 8.63
C ALA A 125 3.54 5.37 7.47
N ARG A 126 4.40 4.40 7.72
CA ARG A 126 5.21 3.73 6.69
C ARG A 126 4.31 3.11 5.63
N CYS A 127 3.27 2.40 6.07
CA CYS A 127 2.34 1.72 5.18
C CYS A 127 1.57 2.72 4.30
N PHE A 128 1.06 3.81 4.87
CA PHE A 128 0.40 4.84 4.07
C PHE A 128 1.30 5.32 2.93
N CYS A 129 2.53 5.66 3.24
CA CYS A 129 3.46 6.19 2.23
C CYS A 129 3.85 5.13 1.19
N HIS A 130 4.09 3.90 1.62
CA HIS A 130 4.42 2.78 0.75
C HIS A 130 3.29 2.51 -0.25
N GLU A 131 2.04 2.46 0.22
CA GLU A 131 0.90 2.16 -0.63
C GLU A 131 0.53 3.32 -1.54
N LEU A 132 0.62 4.56 -1.06
CA LEU A 132 0.39 5.72 -1.91
C LEU A 132 1.45 5.80 -3.03
N ASP A 133 2.69 5.42 -2.76
CA ASP A 133 3.73 5.35 -3.79
C ASP A 133 3.34 4.39 -4.91
N HIS A 134 2.75 3.24 -4.59
CA HIS A 134 2.28 2.29 -5.61
C HIS A 134 1.30 2.93 -6.58
N LEU A 135 0.48 3.86 -6.12
CA LEU A 135 -0.49 4.54 -6.99
C LEU A 135 0.19 5.46 -8.00
N ASP A 136 1.41 5.87 -7.73
CA ASP A 136 2.24 6.69 -8.63
C ASP A 136 3.27 5.87 -9.40
N GLY A 137 3.15 4.55 -9.34
CA GLY A 137 4.05 3.63 -10.04
C GLY A 137 5.41 3.46 -9.37
N ILE A 138 5.51 3.74 -8.08
CA ILE A 138 6.76 3.69 -7.33
C ILE A 138 6.76 2.49 -6.38
N VAL A 139 7.81 1.67 -6.48
CA VAL A 139 8.05 0.55 -5.57
C VAL A 139 9.15 0.97 -4.60
N TYR A 140 9.11 0.45 -3.36
CA TYR A 140 10.07 0.87 -2.33
C TYR A 140 11.53 0.69 -2.73
N THR A 141 11.82 -0.23 -3.65
CA THR A 141 13.16 -0.48 -4.15
C THR A 141 13.78 0.76 -4.81
N GLU A 142 12.95 1.70 -5.26
CA GLU A 142 13.40 2.96 -5.86
C GLU A 142 13.76 4.01 -4.80
N LYS A 143 13.36 3.78 -3.54
CA LYS A 143 13.58 4.72 -2.43
C LYS A 143 14.48 4.16 -1.34
N MET A 144 14.75 2.87 -1.33
CA MET A 144 15.56 2.23 -0.31
C MET A 144 17.03 2.64 -0.39
N GLU A 145 17.72 2.56 0.75
CA GLU A 145 19.16 2.74 0.79
C GLU A 145 19.86 1.54 0.17
N ARG A 146 19.42 0.34 0.54
CA ARG A 146 19.95 -0.95 0.05
C ARG A 146 19.01 -2.08 0.46
N PHE A 147 19.19 -3.24 -0.16
CA PHE A 147 18.57 -4.47 0.34
C PHE A 147 19.29 -4.97 1.58
N LEU A 148 18.61 -5.76 2.38
CA LEU A 148 19.23 -6.52 3.46
C LEU A 148 20.11 -7.62 2.85
N THR A 149 21.21 -7.93 3.53
CA THR A 149 22.07 -9.07 3.17
C THR A 149 21.40 -10.37 3.60
N ASP A 150 21.88 -11.50 3.07
CA ASP A 150 21.36 -12.82 3.45
C ASP A 150 21.50 -13.06 4.96
N GLU A 151 22.62 -12.61 5.56
CA GLU A 151 22.83 -12.71 6.99
C GLU A 151 21.80 -11.91 7.79
N GLU A 152 21.51 -10.69 7.34
CA GLU A 152 20.50 -9.84 7.96
C GLU A 152 19.10 -10.45 7.84
N LEU A 153 18.79 -11.09 6.71
CA LEU A 153 17.50 -11.76 6.50
C LEU A 153 17.32 -12.93 7.47
N GLU A 154 18.39 -13.65 7.78
CA GLU A 154 18.35 -14.79 8.72
C GLU A 154 18.05 -14.34 10.16
N GLU A 155 18.32 -13.08 10.50
CA GLU A 155 18.10 -12.51 11.83
C GLU A 155 16.68 -11.98 12.05
N LEU A 156 15.84 -11.98 11.02
CA LEU A 156 14.46 -11.45 11.13
C LEU A 156 13.53 -12.36 11.94
#